data_98ae7844668f89179f2ef08ca1d2b779
#
_entry.id   98ae7844668f89179f2ef08ca1d2b779
#
_cell.length_a   1.000
_cell.length_b   1.000
_cell.length_c   1.000
_cell.angle_alpha   90.00
_cell.angle_beta   90.00
_cell.angle_gamma   90.00
#
_symmetry.space_group_name_H-M   'P 1'
#
loop_
_entity.id
_entity.type
_entity.pdbx_description
1 polymer ?
#
loop_
_entity_poly.entity_id
_entity_poly.type
_entity_poly.pdbx_seq_one_letter_code
_entity_poly.pdbx_strand_id
1 'polypeptide(L)'
;MIEFRKITWDNFEECISLKLNEKQNNFLATNVYSLAQSYVALLNDESPAMTFAIYDKDTMIGFIMMYHDTAGENEYGNEACYGILRFMIDKKYQGKGYGKNAMAKALEYIKTFPQGEAKAVYIAYESKNKVAKQLYASFGFKETGEVNDADEVIVKLDF
;
A
#
# COMPACT_ATOMS: atom_id res chain seq x y z
N MET A 1 -3.27 -12.57 -14.17
CA MET A 1 -3.43 -12.88 -12.73
C MET A 1 -2.41 -12.07 -11.97
N ILE A 2 -2.85 -11.32 -10.97
CA ILE A 2 -1.98 -10.46 -10.16
C ILE A 2 -1.20 -11.30 -9.14
N GLU A 3 0.10 -11.09 -9.09
CA GLU A 3 1.02 -11.71 -8.15
C GLU A 3 1.84 -10.66 -7.42
N PHE A 4 2.14 -10.91 -6.15
CA PHE A 4 3.09 -10.13 -5.36
C PHE A 4 4.40 -10.90 -5.29
N ARG A 5 5.46 -10.28 -5.79
CA ARG A 5 6.80 -10.89 -5.79
C ARG A 5 7.75 -10.06 -4.95
N LYS A 6 8.63 -10.71 -4.22
CA LYS A 6 9.69 -10.04 -3.44
C LYS A 6 10.54 -9.16 -4.33
N ILE A 7 11.03 -8.06 -3.75
CA ILE A 7 12.07 -7.24 -4.38
C ILE A 7 13.40 -7.99 -4.23
N THR A 8 14.10 -8.19 -5.33
CA THR A 8 15.35 -8.93 -5.43
C THR A 8 16.40 -8.14 -6.21
N TRP A 9 17.63 -8.66 -6.25
CA TRP A 9 18.68 -8.09 -7.10
C TRP A 9 18.29 -8.06 -8.58
N ASP A 10 17.48 -9.01 -9.03
CA ASP A 10 17.09 -9.13 -10.43
C ASP A 10 15.99 -8.13 -10.84
N ASN A 11 15.17 -7.66 -9.91
CA ASN A 11 14.01 -6.83 -10.24
C ASN A 11 13.96 -5.45 -9.57
N PHE A 12 14.89 -5.12 -8.65
CA PHE A 12 14.77 -3.87 -7.90
C PHE A 12 14.97 -2.63 -8.79
N GLU A 13 15.85 -2.70 -9.79
CA GLU A 13 16.05 -1.57 -10.71
C GLU A 13 14.81 -1.29 -11.54
N GLU A 14 14.13 -2.33 -12.02
CA GLU A 14 12.84 -2.18 -12.69
C GLU A 14 11.81 -1.56 -11.73
N CYS A 15 11.74 -2.04 -10.49
CA CYS A 15 10.82 -1.54 -9.48
C CYS A 15 11.01 -0.04 -9.21
N ILE A 16 12.24 0.42 -9.03
CA ILE A 16 12.51 1.85 -8.78
C ILE A 16 12.33 2.73 -10.02
N SER A 17 12.29 2.13 -11.20
CA SER A 17 12.06 2.85 -12.45
C SER A 17 10.57 3.05 -12.79
N LEU A 18 9.66 2.36 -12.08
CA LEU A 18 8.22 2.54 -12.25
C LEU A 18 7.81 3.98 -11.94
N LYS A 19 6.90 4.54 -12.71
CA LYS A 19 6.51 5.96 -12.61
C LYS A 19 5.01 6.13 -12.60
N LEU A 20 4.57 7.09 -11.79
CA LEU A 20 3.22 7.64 -11.88
C LEU A 20 3.10 8.62 -13.05
N ASN A 21 1.88 8.95 -13.46
CA ASN A 21 1.67 10.09 -14.34
C ASN A 21 1.98 11.40 -13.58
N GLU A 22 2.25 12.48 -14.29
CA GLU A 22 2.66 13.76 -13.69
C GLU A 22 1.66 14.30 -12.66
N LYS A 23 0.37 14.08 -12.86
CA LYS A 23 -0.67 14.51 -11.92
C LYS A 23 -0.65 13.75 -10.61
N GLN A 24 -0.10 12.55 -10.58
CA GLN A 24 -0.04 11.67 -9.39
C GLN A 24 1.30 11.74 -8.66
N ASN A 25 2.34 12.27 -9.27
CA ASN A 25 3.68 12.37 -8.65
C ASN A 25 3.68 13.15 -7.31
N ASN A 26 2.71 14.02 -7.10
CA ASN A 26 2.54 14.77 -5.86
C ASN A 26 1.78 14.00 -4.77
N PHE A 27 1.18 12.85 -5.09
CA PHE A 27 0.33 12.09 -4.17
C PHE A 27 1.02 10.90 -3.51
N LEU A 28 2.17 10.48 -4.02
CA LEU A 28 2.87 9.30 -3.54
C LEU A 28 4.37 9.51 -3.50
N ALA A 29 5.01 8.94 -2.47
CA ALA A 29 6.46 8.84 -2.41
C ALA A 29 6.98 7.95 -3.55
N THR A 30 8.19 8.22 -4.00
CA THR A 30 8.86 7.37 -5.01
C THR A 30 9.12 5.96 -4.46
N ASN A 31 9.27 4.98 -5.36
CA ASN A 31 9.63 3.63 -4.95
C ASN A 31 11.03 3.56 -4.31
N VAL A 32 11.96 4.42 -4.75
CA VAL A 32 13.29 4.57 -4.10
C VAL A 32 13.13 4.96 -2.64
N TYR A 33 12.33 5.99 -2.35
CA TYR A 33 12.08 6.44 -0.98
C TYR A 33 11.39 5.35 -0.15
N SER A 34 10.41 4.68 -0.72
CA SER A 34 9.67 3.61 -0.04
C SER A 34 10.57 2.42 0.31
N LEU A 35 11.47 2.03 -0.59
CA LEU A 35 12.44 0.95 -0.31
C LEU A 35 13.46 1.36 0.75
N ALA A 36 13.93 2.61 0.73
CA ALA A 36 14.78 3.13 1.79
C ALA A 36 14.06 3.12 3.15
N GLN A 37 12.80 3.51 3.19
CA GLN A 37 11.95 3.47 4.38
C GLN A 37 11.77 2.04 4.90
N SER A 38 11.56 1.07 4.02
CA SER A 38 11.43 -0.35 4.40
C SER A 38 12.73 -0.91 5.00
N TYR A 39 13.88 -0.47 4.51
CA TYR A 39 15.17 -0.82 5.09
C TYR A 39 15.33 -0.26 6.52
N VAL A 40 14.93 0.99 6.75
CA VAL A 40 14.96 1.59 8.09
C VAL A 40 14.01 0.83 9.04
N ALA A 41 12.81 0.51 8.58
CA ALA A 41 11.85 -0.29 9.36
C ALA A 41 12.41 -1.68 9.72
N LEU A 42 13.09 -2.34 8.78
CA LEU A 42 13.73 -3.64 9.03
C LEU A 42 14.74 -3.60 10.19
N LEU A 43 15.43 -2.49 10.37
CA LEU A 43 16.44 -2.32 11.42
C LEU A 43 15.88 -1.85 12.77
N ASN A 44 14.70 -1.26 12.80
CA ASN A 44 14.19 -0.54 13.96
C ASN A 44 12.85 -1.07 14.49
N ASP A 45 12.02 -1.68 13.64
CA ASP A 45 10.67 -2.10 13.99
C ASP A 45 10.64 -3.59 14.32
N GLU A 46 9.73 -4.00 15.21
CA GLU A 46 9.51 -5.42 15.53
C GLU A 46 8.97 -6.20 14.31
N SER A 47 8.10 -5.56 13.55
CA SER A 47 7.54 -6.11 12.31
C SER A 47 8.07 -5.32 11.11
N PRO A 48 8.88 -5.92 10.24
CA PRO A 48 9.37 -5.23 9.04
C PRO A 48 8.24 -4.91 8.07
N ALA A 49 8.37 -3.81 7.35
CA ALA A 49 7.46 -3.47 6.28
C ALA A 49 7.44 -4.57 5.20
N MET A 50 6.25 -4.89 4.71
CA MET A 50 6.04 -5.89 3.65
C MET A 50 6.00 -5.17 2.31
N THR A 51 7.08 -5.27 1.53
CA THR A 51 7.22 -4.63 0.22
C THR A 51 7.20 -5.65 -0.88
N PHE A 52 6.39 -5.40 -1.91
CA PHE A 52 6.27 -6.29 -3.07
C PHE A 52 6.20 -5.51 -4.38
N ALA A 53 6.84 -6.06 -5.40
CA ALA A 53 6.52 -5.71 -6.78
C ALA A 53 5.22 -6.41 -7.18
N ILE A 54 4.36 -5.68 -7.88
CA ILE A 54 3.09 -6.19 -8.40
C ILE A 54 3.30 -6.61 -9.85
N TYR A 55 2.95 -7.85 -10.14
CA TYR A 55 3.09 -8.44 -11.48
C TYR A 55 1.73 -8.86 -12.06
N ASP A 56 1.57 -8.68 -13.36
CA ASP A 56 0.62 -9.44 -14.16
C ASP A 56 1.41 -10.38 -15.07
N LYS A 57 1.33 -11.68 -14.80
CA LYS A 57 2.20 -12.70 -15.40
C LYS A 57 3.68 -12.35 -15.16
N ASP A 58 4.44 -12.12 -16.22
CA ASP A 58 5.87 -11.79 -16.15
C ASP A 58 6.17 -10.29 -16.27
N THR A 59 5.13 -9.46 -16.27
CA THR A 59 5.28 -8.01 -16.38
C THR A 59 5.09 -7.33 -15.05
N MET A 60 6.09 -6.58 -14.60
CA MET A 60 5.97 -5.72 -13.41
C MET A 60 5.09 -4.52 -13.74
N ILE A 61 4.01 -4.35 -13.00
CA ILE A 61 3.01 -3.31 -13.24
C ILE A 61 2.89 -2.30 -12.12
N GLY A 62 3.47 -2.57 -10.94
CA GLY A 62 3.33 -1.68 -9.80
C GLY A 62 4.13 -2.10 -8.57
N PHE A 63 3.87 -1.41 -7.48
CA PHE A 63 4.53 -1.61 -6.19
C PHE A 63 3.53 -1.41 -5.04
N ILE A 64 3.69 -2.19 -3.98
CA ILE A 64 2.93 -2.06 -2.75
C ILE A 64 3.84 -2.20 -1.53
N MET A 65 3.56 -1.40 -0.51
CA MET A 65 4.21 -1.47 0.79
C MET A 65 3.15 -1.47 1.88
N MET A 66 3.18 -2.49 2.71
CA MET A 66 2.23 -2.70 3.81
C MET A 66 2.99 -2.84 5.12
N TYR A 67 2.29 -2.62 6.22
CA TYR A 67 2.82 -2.82 7.58
C TYR A 67 1.76 -3.43 8.49
N HIS A 68 2.19 -3.96 9.62
CA HIS A 68 1.35 -4.45 10.71
C HIS A 68 1.74 -3.73 12.00
N ASP A 69 0.77 -3.16 12.68
CA ASP A 69 0.94 -2.56 13.99
C ASP A 69 0.23 -3.40 15.05
N THR A 70 0.95 -3.67 16.13
CA THR A 70 0.41 -4.39 17.27
C THR A 70 -0.57 -3.54 18.07
N ALA A 71 -1.41 -4.19 18.87
CA ALA A 71 -2.34 -3.50 19.75
C ALA A 71 -1.60 -2.59 20.75
N GLY A 72 -2.08 -1.35 20.90
CA GLY A 72 -1.58 -0.38 21.87
C GLY A 72 -0.42 0.50 21.41
N GLU A 73 0.14 0.26 20.22
CA GLU A 73 1.30 1.00 19.70
C GLU A 73 1.07 1.64 18.34
N ASN A 74 -0.17 1.72 17.87
CA ASN A 74 -0.45 2.29 16.57
C ASN A 74 -1.15 3.65 16.64
N GLU A 75 -0.95 4.46 15.61
CA GLU A 75 -1.51 5.80 15.50
C GLU A 75 -3.03 5.83 15.28
N TYR A 76 -3.63 4.69 14.95
CA TYR A 76 -5.05 4.60 14.61
C TYR A 76 -5.94 4.04 15.71
N GLY A 77 -5.39 3.69 16.86
CA GLY A 77 -6.16 3.19 18.00
C GLY A 77 -5.43 2.12 18.81
N ASN A 78 -6.19 1.39 19.62
CA ASN A 78 -5.63 0.40 20.55
C ASN A 78 -5.67 -1.04 20.02
N GLU A 79 -6.27 -1.28 18.87
CA GLU A 79 -6.37 -2.60 18.28
C GLU A 79 -5.31 -2.82 17.20
N ALA A 80 -4.81 -4.04 17.09
CA ALA A 80 -3.87 -4.41 16.03
C ALA A 80 -4.50 -4.19 14.66
N CYS A 81 -3.71 -3.63 13.73
CA CYS A 81 -4.16 -3.32 12.39
C CYS A 81 -3.06 -3.57 11.35
N TYR A 82 -3.50 -3.69 10.11
CA TYR A 82 -2.64 -3.55 8.94
C TYR A 82 -2.81 -2.16 8.33
N GLY A 83 -1.77 -1.69 7.67
CA GLY A 83 -1.82 -0.48 6.88
C GLY A 83 -1.23 -0.71 5.49
N ILE A 84 -1.76 -0.01 4.51
CA ILE A 84 -1.18 0.07 3.16
C ILE A 84 -0.53 1.45 3.05
N LEU A 85 0.79 1.49 3.19
CA LEU A 85 1.56 2.74 3.24
C LEU A 85 1.82 3.31 1.85
N ARG A 86 2.06 2.43 0.87
CA ARG A 86 2.29 2.80 -0.53
C ARG A 86 1.58 1.81 -1.44
N PHE A 87 0.94 2.32 -2.45
CA PHE A 87 0.26 1.54 -3.47
C PHE A 87 0.28 2.29 -4.79
N MET A 88 0.94 1.75 -5.80
CA MET A 88 1.02 2.39 -7.11
C MET A 88 0.97 1.40 -8.25
N ILE A 89 0.36 1.81 -9.34
CA ILE A 89 0.42 1.15 -10.64
C ILE A 89 1.18 2.08 -11.60
N ASP A 90 2.15 1.53 -12.32
CA ASP A 90 2.92 2.29 -13.30
C ASP A 90 2.00 2.94 -14.34
N LYS A 91 2.34 4.15 -14.74
CA LYS A 91 1.55 4.95 -15.68
C LYS A 91 1.16 4.25 -16.96
N LYS A 92 2.01 3.32 -17.44
CA LYS A 92 1.75 2.55 -18.67
C LYS A 92 0.59 1.56 -18.52
N TYR A 93 0.27 1.20 -17.28
CA TYR A 93 -0.71 0.16 -16.97
C TYR A 93 -1.96 0.69 -16.29
N GLN A 94 -2.03 1.99 -15.99
CA GLN A 94 -3.20 2.61 -15.39
C GLN A 94 -4.42 2.60 -16.35
N GLY A 95 -5.62 2.70 -15.76
CA GLY A 95 -6.88 2.72 -16.53
C GLY A 95 -7.31 1.38 -17.13
N LYS A 96 -6.65 0.28 -16.74
CA LYS A 96 -6.91 -1.08 -17.25
C LYS A 96 -7.46 -2.05 -16.19
N GLY A 97 -7.87 -1.54 -15.04
CA GLY A 97 -8.40 -2.34 -13.95
C GLY A 97 -7.35 -2.99 -13.04
N TYR A 98 -6.07 -2.81 -13.30
CA TYR A 98 -5.00 -3.41 -12.49
C TYR A 98 -5.01 -2.94 -11.04
N GLY A 99 -5.30 -1.67 -10.78
CA GLY A 99 -5.41 -1.15 -9.43
C GLY A 99 -6.45 -1.88 -8.59
N LYS A 100 -7.63 -2.15 -9.18
CA LYS A 100 -8.68 -2.91 -8.51
C LYS A 100 -8.25 -4.35 -8.22
N ASN A 101 -7.65 -5.02 -9.19
CA ASN A 101 -7.20 -6.40 -9.03
C ASN A 101 -6.04 -6.50 -8.00
N ALA A 102 -5.12 -5.55 -8.01
CA ALA A 102 -4.01 -5.50 -7.05
C ALA A 102 -4.51 -5.21 -5.63
N MET A 103 -5.49 -4.31 -5.45
CA MET A 103 -6.10 -4.05 -4.14
C MET A 103 -6.83 -5.29 -3.62
N ALA A 104 -7.58 -5.98 -4.45
CA ALA A 104 -8.22 -7.24 -4.07
C ALA A 104 -7.18 -8.26 -3.58
N LYS A 105 -6.06 -8.39 -4.29
CA LYS A 105 -4.93 -9.26 -3.91
C LYS A 105 -4.28 -8.84 -2.59
N ALA A 106 -4.13 -7.53 -2.36
CA ALA A 106 -3.59 -7.02 -1.10
C ALA A 106 -4.47 -7.38 0.09
N LEU A 107 -5.78 -7.19 -0.04
CA LEU A 107 -6.73 -7.54 1.03
C LEU A 107 -6.80 -9.05 1.26
N GLU A 108 -6.73 -9.86 0.21
CA GLU A 108 -6.63 -11.32 0.34
C GLU A 108 -5.36 -11.72 1.12
N TYR A 109 -4.22 -11.13 0.78
CA TYR A 109 -2.95 -11.38 1.46
C TYR A 109 -3.00 -10.94 2.94
N ILE A 110 -3.49 -9.73 3.22
CA ILE A 110 -3.61 -9.21 4.60
C ILE A 110 -4.50 -10.11 5.45
N LYS A 111 -5.58 -10.66 4.91
CA LYS A 111 -6.48 -11.58 5.62
C LYS A 111 -5.84 -12.92 6.00
N THR A 112 -4.67 -13.24 5.46
CA THR A 112 -3.89 -14.39 5.95
C THR A 112 -3.12 -14.08 7.24
N PHE A 113 -3.14 -12.83 7.70
CA PHE A 113 -2.43 -12.35 8.88
C PHE A 113 -0.94 -12.69 8.89
N PRO A 114 -0.17 -12.28 7.87
CA PRO A 114 1.22 -12.71 7.68
C PRO A 114 2.17 -12.28 8.80
N GLN A 115 1.80 -11.28 9.59
CA GLN A 115 2.59 -10.79 10.74
C GLN A 115 1.80 -10.78 12.05
N GLY A 116 0.59 -11.31 12.08
CA GLY A 116 -0.26 -11.39 13.27
C GLY A 116 -1.69 -10.98 13.00
N GLU A 117 -2.58 -11.34 13.91
CA GLU A 117 -3.99 -10.99 13.80
C GLU A 117 -4.21 -9.48 13.83
N ALA A 118 -5.27 -9.03 13.19
CA ALA A 118 -5.67 -7.64 13.17
C ALA A 118 -7.20 -7.49 13.04
N LYS A 119 -7.71 -6.33 13.40
CA LYS A 119 -9.15 -6.02 13.35
C LYS A 119 -9.52 -5.20 12.12
N ALA A 120 -8.56 -4.53 11.51
CA ALA A 120 -8.82 -3.62 10.40
C ALA A 120 -7.60 -3.40 9.51
N VAL A 121 -7.87 -2.85 8.33
CA VAL A 121 -6.86 -2.28 7.44
C VAL A 121 -7.10 -0.77 7.33
N TYR A 122 -6.03 0.00 7.40
CA TYR A 122 -6.03 1.44 7.17
C TYR A 122 -5.26 1.79 5.91
N ILE A 123 -5.71 2.83 5.23
CA ILE A 123 -4.99 3.48 4.14
C ILE A 123 -5.32 4.98 4.17
N ALA A 124 -4.36 5.80 3.76
CA ALA A 124 -4.55 7.24 3.64
C ALA A 124 -4.33 7.70 2.20
N TYR A 125 -5.01 8.76 1.80
CA TYR A 125 -4.87 9.35 0.48
C TYR A 125 -5.09 10.86 0.52
N GLU A 126 -4.47 11.60 -0.38
CA GLU A 126 -4.77 13.02 -0.54
C GLU A 126 -6.21 13.25 -1.00
N SER A 127 -6.91 14.19 -0.38
CA SER A 127 -8.32 14.48 -0.67
C SER A 127 -8.62 14.78 -2.14
N LYS A 128 -7.63 15.29 -2.86
CA LYS A 128 -7.70 15.57 -4.31
C LYS A 128 -7.60 14.32 -5.18
N ASN A 129 -7.09 13.20 -4.64
CA ASN A 129 -6.94 11.95 -5.36
C ASN A 129 -8.28 11.20 -5.42
N LYS A 130 -9.15 11.61 -6.33
CA LYS A 130 -10.48 11.04 -6.48
C LYS A 130 -10.48 9.60 -6.97
N VAL A 131 -9.45 9.21 -7.74
CA VAL A 131 -9.29 7.83 -8.22
C VAL A 131 -9.05 6.89 -7.03
N ALA A 132 -8.16 7.26 -6.12
CA ALA A 132 -7.91 6.50 -4.89
C ALA A 132 -9.16 6.45 -4.01
N LYS A 133 -9.84 7.58 -3.81
CA LYS A 133 -11.08 7.65 -3.03
C LYS A 133 -12.13 6.65 -3.53
N GLN A 134 -12.39 6.64 -4.83
CA GLN A 134 -13.37 5.75 -5.45
C GLN A 134 -12.94 4.28 -5.35
N LEU A 135 -11.66 4.01 -5.58
CA LEU A 135 -11.11 2.66 -5.48
C LEU A 135 -11.31 2.09 -4.08
N TYR A 136 -10.89 2.81 -3.04
CA TYR A 136 -10.99 2.33 -1.66
C TYR A 136 -12.45 2.20 -1.20
N ALA A 137 -13.29 3.16 -1.54
CA ALA A 137 -14.73 3.09 -1.26
C ALA A 137 -15.38 1.86 -1.92
N SER A 138 -14.95 1.48 -3.11
CA SER A 138 -15.47 0.28 -3.81
C SER A 138 -15.17 -1.04 -3.11
N PHE A 139 -14.16 -1.07 -2.23
CA PHE A 139 -13.82 -2.21 -1.37
C PHE A 139 -14.45 -2.15 0.02
N GLY A 140 -15.21 -1.11 0.31
CA GLY A 140 -15.88 -0.94 1.59
C GLY A 140 -15.09 -0.16 2.64
N PHE A 141 -13.96 0.44 2.26
CA PHE A 141 -13.27 1.39 3.15
C PHE A 141 -14.16 2.60 3.45
N LYS A 142 -14.17 3.03 4.70
CA LYS A 142 -14.96 4.16 5.17
C LYS A 142 -14.03 5.23 5.76
N GLU A 143 -14.37 6.49 5.53
CA GLU A 143 -13.64 7.60 6.13
C GLU A 143 -13.78 7.55 7.65
N THR A 144 -12.66 7.71 8.36
CA THR A 144 -12.65 7.74 9.83
C THR A 144 -13.04 9.10 10.40
N GLY A 145 -13.02 10.14 9.57
CA GLY A 145 -13.18 11.53 10.00
C GLY A 145 -11.87 12.19 10.42
N GLU A 146 -10.77 11.47 10.38
CA GLU A 146 -9.45 11.95 10.75
C GLU A 146 -8.54 12.10 9.53
N VAL A 147 -7.51 12.92 9.67
CA VAL A 147 -6.42 13.10 8.73
C VAL A 147 -5.10 12.81 9.44
N ASN A 148 -4.09 12.39 8.69
CA ASN A 148 -2.75 12.20 9.22
C ASN A 148 -1.94 13.52 9.21
N ASP A 149 -0.69 13.47 9.65
CA ASP A 149 0.21 14.64 9.69
C ASP A 149 0.50 15.25 8.32
N ALA A 150 0.26 14.51 7.24
CA ALA A 150 0.38 14.98 5.86
C ALA A 150 -0.94 15.52 5.28
N ASP A 151 -1.97 15.74 6.12
CA ASP A 151 -3.33 16.15 5.71
C ASP A 151 -4.02 15.16 4.76
N GLU A 152 -3.62 13.89 4.81
CA GLU A 152 -4.28 12.84 4.03
C GLU A 152 -5.50 12.28 4.76
N VAL A 153 -6.55 11.99 4.00
CA VAL A 153 -7.78 11.38 4.51
C VAL A 153 -7.52 9.93 4.88
N ILE A 154 -7.83 9.56 6.12
CA ILE A 154 -7.67 8.19 6.63
C ILE A 154 -8.97 7.42 6.42
N VAL A 155 -8.87 6.27 5.76
CA VAL A 155 -10.00 5.34 5.57
C VAL A 155 -9.68 3.98 6.18
N LYS A 156 -10.72 3.29 6.64
CA LYS A 156 -10.65 2.04 7.40
C LYS A 156 -11.56 0.99 6.79
N LEU A 157 -11.08 -0.24 6.74
CA LEU A 157 -11.87 -1.43 6.44
C LEU A 157 -11.78 -2.39 7.64
N ASP A 158 -12.91 -2.65 8.29
CA ASP A 158 -13.01 -3.65 9.37
C ASP A 158 -13.07 -5.07 8.79
N PHE A 159 -12.49 -6.03 9.51
CA PHE A 159 -12.57 -7.46 9.19
C PHE A 159 -13.80 -8.13 9.80
#